data_1354d4e667993b8cd601a5e3030a82ba
#
_entry.id   1354d4e667993b8cd601a5e3030a82ba
#
_cell.length_a   1.000
_cell.length_b   1.000
_cell.length_c   1.000
_cell.angle_alpha   90.00
_cell.angle_beta   90.00
_cell.angle_gamma   90.00
#
_symmetry.space_group_name_H-M   'P 1'
#
loop_
_entity.id
_entity.type
_entity.pdbx_description
1 polymer ?
#
loop_
_entity_poly.entity_id
_entity_poly.type
_entity_poly.pdbx_seq_one_letter_code
_entity_poly.pdbx_strand_id
1 'polypeptide(L)'
;MVVTIIFALPPLIRLTNLGIRQVPTDLIEASHSFGCSKSQLLFKVQLPLAMPTIMAGVNQTLMLALSMVVIASMIAVGGLGQMVLRGIGRLDMGLATVGGLGIVLLAIVLDRMTQSLGEENREKGNRHWYQTGPAGLVLKIIERAK
;
A
#
# COMPACT_ATOMS: atom_id res chain seq x y z
N MET A 1 -16.60 0.34 12.49
CA MET A 1 -15.41 1.20 12.56
C MET A 1 -14.36 0.65 13.53
N VAL A 2 -14.68 0.48 14.84
CA VAL A 2 -13.70 0.00 15.83
C VAL A 2 -13.12 -1.38 15.49
N VAL A 3 -13.95 -2.33 15.10
CA VAL A 3 -13.51 -3.69 14.71
C VAL A 3 -12.55 -3.67 13.52
N THR A 4 -12.80 -2.82 12.53
CA THR A 4 -11.92 -2.66 11.35
C THR A 4 -10.53 -2.18 11.76
N ILE A 5 -10.46 -1.22 12.68
CA ILE A 5 -9.18 -0.68 13.18
C ILE A 5 -8.43 -1.77 13.96
N ILE A 6 -9.09 -2.46 14.88
CA ILE A 6 -8.47 -3.53 15.68
C ILE A 6 -7.91 -4.64 14.79
N PHE A 7 -8.61 -4.98 13.71
CA PHE A 7 -8.18 -6.04 12.78
C PHE A 7 -7.06 -5.60 11.84
N ALA A 8 -7.03 -4.33 11.46
CA ALA A 8 -6.06 -3.77 10.52
C ALA A 8 -4.74 -3.33 11.19
N LEU A 9 -4.73 -3.11 12.50
CA LEU A 9 -3.60 -2.59 13.25
C LEU A 9 -2.41 -3.58 13.39
N PRO A 10 -2.61 -4.89 13.65
CA PRO A 10 -1.53 -5.85 13.83
C PRO A 10 -0.52 -5.93 12.68
N PRO A 11 -0.92 -6.04 11.39
CA PRO A 11 0.03 -6.11 10.29
C PRO A 11 0.83 -4.81 10.13
N LEU A 12 0.23 -3.65 10.39
CA LEU A 12 0.93 -2.37 10.34
C LEU A 12 2.06 -2.31 11.37
N ILE A 13 1.77 -2.63 12.64
CA ILE A 13 2.75 -2.64 13.71
C ILE A 13 3.86 -3.63 13.41
N ARG A 14 3.51 -4.84 12.94
CA ARG A 14 4.48 -5.88 12.64
C ARG A 14 5.44 -5.49 11.51
N LEU A 15 4.91 -4.95 10.42
CA LEU A 15 5.73 -4.54 9.27
C LEU A 15 6.55 -3.27 9.56
N THR A 16 6.04 -2.34 10.36
CA THR A 16 6.82 -1.19 10.83
C THR A 16 7.99 -1.63 11.69
N ASN A 17 7.76 -2.51 12.66
CA ASN A 17 8.83 -3.06 13.51
C ASN A 17 9.85 -3.85 12.68
N LEU A 18 9.39 -4.67 11.73
CA LEU A 18 10.26 -5.40 10.83
C LEU A 18 11.12 -4.46 9.98
N GLY A 19 10.52 -3.42 9.40
CA GLY A 19 11.24 -2.44 8.58
C GLY A 19 12.35 -1.74 9.34
N ILE A 20 12.11 -1.36 10.59
CA ILE A 20 13.13 -0.72 11.44
C ILE A 20 14.25 -1.72 11.80
N ARG A 21 13.90 -2.98 12.08
CA ARG A 21 14.88 -4.02 12.43
C ARG A 21 15.72 -4.52 11.26
N GLN A 22 15.24 -4.38 10.04
CA GLN A 22 15.96 -4.79 8.83
C GLN A 22 17.03 -3.79 8.39
N VAL A 23 17.16 -2.65 9.06
CA VAL A 23 18.25 -1.69 8.78
C VAL A 23 19.59 -2.35 9.10
N PRO A 24 20.56 -2.36 8.15
CA PRO A 24 21.88 -2.97 8.34
C PRO A 24 22.58 -2.42 9.59
N THR A 25 23.16 -3.31 10.38
CA THR A 25 23.91 -2.96 11.60
C THR A 25 25.10 -2.07 11.32
N ASP A 26 25.74 -2.23 10.16
CA ASP A 26 26.88 -1.41 9.72
C ASP A 26 26.54 0.08 9.65
N LEU A 27 25.32 0.42 9.19
CA LEU A 27 24.85 1.80 9.13
C LEU A 27 24.56 2.37 10.54
N ILE A 28 24.12 1.51 11.45
CA ILE A 28 23.88 1.90 12.85
C ILE A 28 25.20 2.17 13.55
N GLU A 29 26.20 1.29 13.37
CA GLU A 29 27.54 1.44 13.95
C GLU A 29 28.26 2.66 13.37
N ALA A 30 28.20 2.87 12.05
CA ALA A 30 28.76 4.07 11.42
C ALA A 30 28.11 5.35 12.00
N SER A 31 26.79 5.36 12.17
CA SER A 31 26.09 6.52 12.75
C SER A 31 26.48 6.79 14.19
N HIS A 32 26.74 5.74 14.98
CA HIS A 32 27.26 5.89 16.35
C HIS A 32 28.68 6.45 16.36
N SER A 33 29.52 6.03 15.42
CA SER A 33 30.88 6.55 15.27
C SER A 33 30.91 8.06 14.93
N PHE A 34 29.88 8.56 14.25
CA PHE A 34 29.69 9.99 14.00
C PHE A 34 29.03 10.75 15.17
N GLY A 35 28.82 10.11 16.32
CA GLY A 35 28.28 10.77 17.52
C GLY A 35 26.77 11.04 17.45
N CYS A 36 26.00 10.35 16.61
CA CYS A 36 24.56 10.52 16.53
C CYS A 36 23.86 10.09 17.83
N SER A 37 22.93 10.93 18.32
CA SER A 37 22.03 10.54 19.41
C SER A 37 21.02 9.48 18.93
N LYS A 38 20.44 8.69 19.85
CA LYS A 38 19.44 7.65 19.55
C LYS A 38 18.25 8.19 18.75
N SER A 39 17.79 9.40 19.04
CA SER A 39 16.69 10.03 18.31
C SER A 39 17.09 10.43 16.88
N GLN A 40 18.30 10.95 16.71
CA GLN A 40 18.82 11.28 15.38
C GLN A 40 19.03 10.04 14.51
N LEU A 41 19.51 8.94 15.10
CA LEU A 41 19.64 7.65 14.45
C LEU A 41 18.28 7.16 13.95
N LEU A 42 17.24 7.20 14.78
CA LEU A 42 15.91 6.76 14.41
C LEU A 42 15.33 7.59 13.26
N PHE A 43 15.32 8.93 13.40
CA PHE A 43 14.63 9.80 12.43
C PHE A 43 15.42 10.06 11.15
N LYS A 44 16.77 10.11 11.22
CA LYS A 44 17.61 10.45 10.06
C LYS A 44 18.12 9.22 9.29
N VAL A 45 18.22 8.06 9.92
CA VAL A 45 18.82 6.86 9.32
C VAL A 45 17.80 5.73 9.22
N GLN A 46 17.23 5.29 10.34
CA GLN A 46 16.38 4.12 10.37
C GLN A 46 15.02 4.36 9.68
N LEU A 47 14.37 5.47 9.96
CA LEU A 47 13.05 5.77 9.42
C LEU A 47 13.04 5.91 7.89
N PRO A 48 13.95 6.67 7.25
CA PRO A 48 14.00 6.77 5.79
C PRO A 48 14.31 5.43 5.10
N LEU A 49 15.18 4.61 5.70
CA LEU A 49 15.52 3.28 5.17
C LEU A 49 14.38 2.27 5.36
N ALA A 50 13.60 2.39 6.45
CA ALA A 50 12.45 1.55 6.72
C ALA A 50 11.18 1.96 5.94
N MET A 51 11.14 3.17 5.35
CA MET A 51 9.96 3.70 4.65
C MET A 51 9.36 2.74 3.61
N PRO A 52 10.12 2.07 2.74
CA PRO A 52 9.54 1.14 1.76
C PRO A 52 8.78 -0.01 2.44
N THR A 53 9.31 -0.55 3.54
CA THR A 53 8.67 -1.64 4.29
C THR A 53 7.45 -1.14 5.07
N ILE A 54 7.50 0.07 5.62
CA ILE A 54 6.36 0.72 6.29
C ILE A 54 5.23 0.96 5.29
N MET A 55 5.53 1.47 4.10
CA MET A 55 4.52 1.69 3.05
C MET A 55 3.90 0.38 2.55
N ALA A 56 4.67 -0.70 2.46
CA ALA A 56 4.12 -2.02 2.21
C ALA A 56 3.15 -2.46 3.32
N GLY A 57 3.48 -2.15 4.59
CA GLY A 57 2.60 -2.38 5.74
C GLY A 57 1.30 -1.59 5.66
N VAL A 58 1.37 -0.33 5.30
CA VAL A 58 0.20 0.54 5.09
C VAL A 58 -0.71 -0.04 4.00
N ASN A 59 -0.14 -0.42 2.85
CA ASN A 59 -0.89 -1.00 1.74
C ASN A 59 -1.60 -2.31 2.15
N GLN A 60 -0.91 -3.21 2.83
CA GLN A 60 -1.49 -4.45 3.34
C GLN A 60 -2.60 -4.18 4.37
N THR A 61 -2.42 -3.19 5.24
CA THR A 61 -3.41 -2.78 6.23
C THR A 61 -4.68 -2.25 5.56
N LEU A 62 -4.53 -1.45 4.49
CA LEU A 62 -5.66 -0.94 3.72
C LEU A 62 -6.45 -2.05 3.02
N MET A 63 -5.77 -3.05 2.44
CA MET A 63 -6.46 -4.21 1.85
C MET A 63 -7.28 -4.98 2.89
N LEU A 64 -6.73 -5.21 4.08
CA LEU A 64 -7.45 -5.88 5.17
C LEU A 64 -8.62 -5.02 5.69
N ALA A 65 -8.42 -3.71 5.81
CA ALA A 65 -9.46 -2.78 6.20
C ALA A 65 -10.62 -2.76 5.19
N LEU A 66 -10.31 -2.74 3.88
CA LEU A 66 -11.32 -2.80 2.82
C LEU A 66 -12.12 -4.11 2.89
N SER A 67 -11.46 -5.25 3.08
CA SER A 67 -12.14 -6.54 3.24
C SER A 67 -13.13 -6.52 4.41
N MET A 68 -12.74 -5.93 5.55
CA MET A 68 -13.62 -5.78 6.70
C MET A 68 -14.77 -4.80 6.47
N VAL A 69 -14.53 -3.72 5.72
CA VAL A 69 -15.60 -2.76 5.35
C VAL A 69 -16.64 -3.44 4.45
N VAL A 70 -16.21 -4.29 3.52
CA VAL A 70 -17.14 -5.07 2.67
C VAL A 70 -18.01 -5.99 3.54
N ILE A 71 -17.42 -6.75 4.46
CA ILE A 71 -18.16 -7.62 5.38
C ILE A 71 -19.12 -6.80 6.25
N ALA A 72 -18.66 -5.69 6.81
CA ALA A 72 -19.49 -4.81 7.64
C ALA A 72 -20.66 -4.20 6.84
N SER A 73 -20.48 -3.89 5.57
CA SER A 73 -21.54 -3.36 4.71
C SER A 73 -22.62 -4.38 4.40
N MET A 74 -22.31 -5.67 4.48
CA MET A 74 -23.30 -6.76 4.38
C MET A 74 -24.16 -6.87 5.63
N ILE A 75 -23.67 -6.43 6.80
CA ILE A 75 -24.36 -6.52 8.10
C ILE A 75 -25.25 -5.28 8.39
N ALA A 76 -25.80 -4.62 7.39
CA ALA A 76 -26.77 -3.51 7.53
C ALA A 76 -26.22 -2.09 7.74
N VAL A 77 -24.97 -1.83 7.36
CA VAL A 77 -24.40 -0.45 7.44
C VAL A 77 -24.78 0.42 6.22
N GLY A 78 -25.38 -0.18 5.18
CA GLY A 78 -25.66 0.49 3.91
C GLY A 78 -24.46 0.47 2.96
N GLY A 79 -24.68 0.80 1.68
CA GLY A 79 -23.66 0.85 0.65
C GLY A 79 -23.68 -0.33 -0.33
N LEU A 80 -22.59 -0.46 -1.12
CA LEU A 80 -22.50 -1.46 -2.20
C LEU A 80 -22.63 -2.91 -1.70
N GLY A 81 -22.08 -3.24 -0.53
CA GLY A 81 -22.21 -4.57 0.06
C GLY A 81 -23.64 -4.93 0.43
N GLN A 82 -24.46 -3.95 0.87
CA GLN A 82 -25.87 -4.17 1.12
C GLN A 82 -26.66 -4.44 -0.16
N MET A 83 -26.26 -3.80 -1.30
CA MET A 83 -26.84 -4.10 -2.62
C MET A 83 -26.57 -5.55 -3.00
N VAL A 84 -25.35 -6.05 -2.79
CA VAL A 84 -24.99 -7.45 -3.01
C VAL A 84 -25.85 -8.38 -2.15
N LEU A 85 -25.96 -8.11 -0.85
CA LEU A 85 -26.74 -8.93 0.06
C LEU A 85 -28.24 -8.96 -0.31
N ARG A 86 -28.81 -7.80 -0.68
CA ARG A 86 -30.20 -7.72 -1.15
C ARG A 86 -30.42 -8.46 -2.47
N GLY A 87 -29.44 -8.35 -3.40
CA GLY A 87 -29.48 -9.10 -4.65
C GLY A 87 -29.50 -10.60 -4.44
N ILE A 88 -28.63 -11.10 -3.55
CA ILE A 88 -28.59 -12.52 -3.19
C ILE A 88 -29.90 -12.93 -2.49
N GLY A 89 -30.40 -12.15 -1.54
CA GLY A 89 -31.61 -12.46 -0.80
C GLY A 89 -32.89 -12.43 -1.64
N ARG A 90 -32.90 -11.70 -2.76
CA ARG A 90 -34.01 -11.63 -3.71
C ARG A 90 -33.81 -12.52 -4.94
N LEU A 91 -32.70 -13.28 -5.01
CA LEU A 91 -32.27 -14.03 -6.20
C LEU A 91 -32.13 -13.15 -7.46
N ASP A 92 -31.92 -11.84 -7.27
CA ASP A 92 -31.66 -10.88 -8.34
C ASP A 92 -30.16 -10.82 -8.61
N MET A 93 -29.69 -11.67 -9.54
CA MET A 93 -28.30 -11.76 -9.93
C MET A 93 -27.77 -10.45 -10.56
N GLY A 94 -28.64 -9.67 -11.21
CA GLY A 94 -28.27 -8.38 -11.79
C GLY A 94 -27.84 -7.39 -10.71
N LEU A 95 -28.64 -7.21 -9.65
CA LEU A 95 -28.35 -6.30 -8.55
C LEU A 95 -27.08 -6.74 -7.78
N ALA A 96 -26.92 -8.05 -7.55
CA ALA A 96 -25.74 -8.60 -6.87
C ALA A 96 -24.46 -8.36 -7.68
N THR A 97 -24.52 -8.55 -8.98
CA THR A 97 -23.37 -8.36 -9.89
C THR A 97 -22.93 -6.89 -9.94
N VAL A 98 -23.87 -5.95 -10.07
CA VAL A 98 -23.59 -4.51 -10.10
C VAL A 98 -22.92 -4.07 -8.79
N GLY A 99 -23.45 -4.50 -7.63
CA GLY A 99 -22.87 -4.21 -6.34
C GLY A 99 -21.47 -4.79 -6.17
N GLY A 100 -21.26 -6.04 -6.61
CA GLY A 100 -19.98 -6.73 -6.56
C GLY A 100 -18.91 -6.07 -7.45
N LEU A 101 -19.25 -5.74 -8.69
CA LEU A 101 -18.36 -5.02 -9.61
C LEU A 101 -17.98 -3.63 -9.04
N GLY A 102 -18.94 -2.91 -8.45
CA GLY A 102 -18.67 -1.63 -7.82
C GLY A 102 -17.64 -1.73 -6.69
N ILE A 103 -17.73 -2.77 -5.85
CA ILE A 103 -16.76 -3.02 -4.78
C ILE A 103 -15.37 -3.31 -5.35
N VAL A 104 -15.28 -4.17 -6.35
CA VAL A 104 -13.99 -4.54 -6.98
C VAL A 104 -13.33 -3.32 -7.62
N LEU A 105 -14.06 -2.52 -8.38
CA LEU A 105 -13.54 -1.31 -9.01
C LEU A 105 -13.02 -0.31 -7.96
N LEU A 106 -13.79 -0.09 -6.90
CA LEU A 106 -13.40 0.79 -5.81
C LEU A 106 -12.13 0.29 -5.10
N ALA A 107 -12.04 -1.03 -4.86
CA ALA A 107 -10.86 -1.63 -4.26
C ALA A 107 -9.61 -1.45 -5.13
N ILE A 108 -9.72 -1.67 -6.45
CA ILE A 108 -8.63 -1.47 -7.40
C ILE A 108 -8.17 -0.01 -7.43
N VAL A 109 -9.09 0.95 -7.46
CA VAL A 109 -8.77 2.37 -7.48
C VAL A 109 -8.01 2.77 -6.21
N LEU A 110 -8.51 2.37 -5.03
CA LEU A 110 -7.85 2.66 -3.76
C LEU A 110 -6.47 2.01 -3.64
N ASP A 111 -6.34 0.76 -4.09
CA ASP A 111 -5.07 0.05 -4.11
C ASP A 111 -4.04 0.75 -5.00
N ARG A 112 -4.45 1.14 -6.21
CA ARG A 112 -3.58 1.89 -7.13
C ARG A 112 -3.16 3.25 -6.59
N MET A 113 -4.08 3.99 -5.98
CA MET A 113 -3.76 5.28 -5.35
C MET A 113 -2.75 5.11 -4.22
N THR A 114 -2.89 4.09 -3.39
CA THR A 114 -1.98 3.85 -2.26
C THR A 114 -0.61 3.36 -2.72
N GLN A 115 -0.56 2.50 -3.73
CA GLN A 115 0.70 2.05 -4.32
C GLN A 115 1.48 3.19 -4.95
N SER A 116 0.81 4.08 -5.68
CA SER A 116 1.47 5.23 -6.32
C SER A 116 2.13 6.17 -5.29
N LEU A 117 1.51 6.36 -4.12
CA LEU A 117 2.10 7.11 -3.02
C LEU A 117 3.32 6.42 -2.40
N GLY A 118 3.35 5.08 -2.41
CA GLY A 118 4.47 4.29 -1.89
C GLY A 118 5.66 4.22 -2.85
N GLU A 119 5.41 4.17 -4.14
CA GLU A 119 6.45 4.05 -5.18
C GLU A 119 7.20 5.36 -5.42
N GLU A 120 6.55 6.51 -5.27
CA GLU A 120 7.18 7.82 -5.52
C GLU A 120 8.42 8.08 -4.65
N ASN A 121 8.49 7.49 -3.46
CA ASN A 121 9.68 7.57 -2.61
C ASN A 121 10.80 6.57 -2.99
N ARG A 122 10.48 5.51 -3.74
CA ARG A 122 11.46 4.48 -4.12
C ARG A 122 12.20 4.84 -5.41
N GLU A 123 11.57 5.59 -6.30
CA GLU A 123 12.12 5.90 -7.62
C GLU A 123 12.90 7.22 -7.69
N LYS A 124 12.76 8.11 -6.71
CA LYS A 124 13.53 9.39 -6.68
C LYS A 124 15.05 9.21 -6.55
N GLY A 125 15.52 7.97 -6.23
CA GLY A 125 16.96 7.68 -6.13
C GLY A 125 17.67 7.34 -7.43
N ASN A 126 17.02 6.91 -8.50
CA ASN A 126 17.75 6.35 -9.65
C ASN A 126 17.06 6.41 -11.03
N ARG A 127 16.07 7.27 -11.25
CA ARG A 127 15.52 7.46 -12.61
C ARG A 127 15.99 8.75 -13.23
N HIS A 128 16.89 8.64 -14.21
CA HIS A 128 17.12 9.70 -15.16
C HIS A 128 15.81 10.02 -15.90
N TRP A 129 15.35 11.26 -15.80
CA TRP A 129 14.09 11.78 -16.32
C TRP A 129 13.81 11.46 -17.82
N TYR A 130 14.84 11.21 -18.59
CA TYR A 130 14.76 10.87 -20.01
C TYR A 130 14.33 9.41 -20.28
N GLN A 131 14.33 8.52 -19.28
CA GLN A 131 13.86 7.13 -19.42
C GLN A 131 12.34 6.99 -19.25
N THR A 132 11.67 7.99 -18.68
CA THR A 132 10.22 7.96 -18.38
C THR A 132 9.40 8.71 -19.44
N GLY A 133 10.04 9.46 -20.35
CA GLY A 133 9.39 10.21 -21.41
C GLY A 133 9.23 9.41 -22.72
N PRO A 134 8.63 10.02 -23.76
CA PRO A 134 8.51 9.43 -25.09
C PRO A 134 9.86 9.01 -25.69
N ALA A 135 10.96 9.60 -25.23
CA ALA A 135 12.32 9.20 -25.59
C ALA A 135 12.69 7.78 -25.13
N GLY A 136 12.14 7.31 -23.98
CA GLY A 136 12.35 5.94 -23.50
C GLY A 136 11.68 4.88 -24.37
N LEU A 137 10.54 5.20 -25.00
CA LEU A 137 9.89 4.32 -25.96
C LEU A 137 10.70 4.20 -27.25
N VAL A 138 11.28 5.28 -27.73
CA VAL A 138 12.13 5.30 -28.93
C VAL A 138 13.41 4.47 -28.71
N LEU A 139 14.06 4.61 -27.55
CA LEU A 139 15.23 3.81 -27.20
C LEU A 139 14.91 2.31 -27.13
N LYS A 140 13.77 1.94 -26.54
CA LYS A 140 13.33 0.55 -26.45
C LYS A 140 12.97 -0.09 -27.81
N ILE A 141 12.50 0.73 -28.75
CA ILE A 141 12.24 0.29 -30.15
C ILE A 141 13.56 0.08 -30.89
N ILE A 142 14.53 0.97 -30.71
CA ILE A 142 15.85 0.87 -31.35
C ILE A 142 16.64 -0.33 -30.81
N GLU A 143 16.54 -0.63 -29.53
CA GLU A 143 17.20 -1.78 -28.91
C GLU A 143 16.59 -3.12 -29.34
N ARG A 144 15.32 -3.15 -29.72
CA ARG A 144 14.62 -4.32 -30.23
C ARG A 144 14.83 -4.56 -31.74
N ALA A 145 15.36 -3.56 -32.45
CA ALA A 145 15.65 -3.62 -33.89
C ALA A 145 17.12 -4.00 -34.20
N LYS A 146 17.94 -4.20 -33.16
CA LYS A 146 19.33 -4.65 -33.25
C LYS A 146 19.45 -6.11 -32.80
#